data_ab42687184c2255931d17cbc2692378c
#
_entry.id   ab42687184c2255931d17cbc2692378c
#
_cell.length_a   1.000
_cell.length_b   1.000
_cell.length_c   1.000
_cell.angle_alpha   90.00
_cell.angle_beta   90.00
_cell.angle_gamma   90.00
#
_symmetry.space_group_name_H-M   'P 1'
#
loop_
_entity.id
_entity.type
_entity.pdbx_description
1 polymer ?
#
loop_
_entity_poly.entity_id
_entity_poly.type
_entity_poly.pdbx_seq_one_letter_code
_entity_poly.pdbx_strand_id
1 'polypeptide(L)'
;MKKIYPKKWLELHPYKQTNSVDQYYVGIANEIHKRLYSSTIADAFEEEENIRYTSLCLAAWFEDVISQTGIWQAFTAECRKRYGAYLPFYPIKGDYFPDEINLEDIRFLLWHHIQYLCRGISAINPENPGIEQTAQEIYGLLAEEYETAPENERMQEFLYHSAMGEEDFFHYREILDWFHYQCYFNIENVAQCRDEAERLQDDEKITPEMAETLIYATRTSLTFKGRRNLLSLTSPEWLALIGNAHPEHQLWGKVKVRENSCYLLEKEDDRYLYVKDLCSEDKGEFKITKKSLNLSAIRSREVGKSTLICELIYFGNAWWQCGMLLENKYNQKMAEYVDDLTKQKEKTNEKAAFH
;
A
#
# COMPACT_ATOMS: atom_id res chain seq x y z
N MET A 1 24.72 15.20 -12.36
CA MET A 1 23.48 14.38 -12.56
C MET A 1 23.84 12.92 -12.63
N LYS A 2 23.35 12.10 -11.71
CA LYS A 2 23.58 10.65 -11.70
C LYS A 2 22.53 9.94 -12.55
N LYS A 3 22.95 9.03 -13.44
CA LYS A 3 22.04 8.27 -14.30
C LYS A 3 21.16 7.31 -13.49
N ILE A 4 19.89 7.16 -13.88
CA ILE A 4 18.97 6.14 -13.39
C ILE A 4 19.27 4.82 -14.09
N TYR A 5 19.47 3.76 -13.31
CA TYR A 5 19.73 2.41 -13.81
C TYR A 5 18.53 1.49 -13.57
N PRO A 6 18.39 0.41 -14.35
CA PRO A 6 17.26 -0.53 -14.23
C PRO A 6 17.02 -1.08 -12.82
N LYS A 7 18.07 -1.22 -12.01
CA LYS A 7 17.94 -1.65 -10.60
C LYS A 7 17.03 -0.70 -9.78
N LYS A 8 17.13 0.62 -10.03
CA LYS A 8 16.28 1.61 -9.34
C LYS A 8 14.85 1.59 -9.84
N TRP A 9 14.64 1.32 -11.10
CA TRP A 9 13.31 1.12 -11.68
C TRP A 9 12.59 -0.06 -11.02
N LEU A 10 13.29 -1.18 -10.84
CA LEU A 10 12.76 -2.39 -10.20
C LEU A 10 12.35 -2.19 -8.73
N GLU A 11 12.84 -1.15 -8.05
CA GLU A 11 12.40 -0.83 -6.69
C GLU A 11 10.92 -0.40 -6.63
N LEU A 12 10.36 0.07 -7.76
CA LEU A 12 8.94 0.43 -7.89
C LEU A 12 8.07 -0.71 -8.46
N HIS A 13 8.66 -1.87 -8.79
CA HIS A 13 7.97 -2.95 -9.48
C HIS A 13 7.95 -4.25 -8.67
N PRO A 14 6.92 -5.11 -8.87
CA PRO A 14 6.79 -6.35 -8.10
C PRO A 14 7.73 -7.47 -8.56
N TYR A 15 8.44 -7.29 -9.64
CA TYR A 15 9.35 -8.27 -10.21
C TYR A 15 10.82 -7.84 -10.11
N LYS A 16 11.75 -8.83 -10.25
CA LYS A 16 13.19 -8.62 -9.97
C LYS A 16 14.07 -8.59 -11.21
N GLN A 17 13.52 -8.83 -12.40
CA GLN A 17 14.27 -8.88 -13.66
C GLN A 17 13.65 -7.92 -14.66
N THR A 18 14.49 -7.13 -15.32
CA THR A 18 14.08 -6.19 -16.35
C THR A 18 13.86 -6.88 -17.70
N ASN A 19 12.98 -6.31 -18.49
CA ASN A 19 12.77 -6.61 -19.90
C ASN A 19 13.02 -5.36 -20.78
N SER A 20 12.64 -5.42 -22.05
CA SER A 20 12.77 -4.29 -22.99
C SER A 20 11.84 -3.13 -22.65
N VAL A 21 10.64 -3.41 -22.11
CA VAL A 21 9.66 -2.39 -21.67
C VAL A 21 10.21 -1.60 -20.50
N ASP A 22 10.77 -2.29 -19.48
CA ASP A 22 11.41 -1.63 -18.35
C ASP A 22 12.56 -0.72 -18.80
N GLN A 23 13.36 -1.15 -19.80
CA GLN A 23 14.45 -0.35 -20.32
C GLN A 23 13.96 0.92 -21.02
N TYR A 24 12.83 0.85 -21.72
CA TYR A 24 12.18 2.00 -22.32
C TYR A 24 11.78 3.02 -21.24
N TYR A 25 11.05 2.61 -20.19
CA TYR A 25 10.63 3.50 -19.12
C TYR A 25 11.80 4.03 -18.28
N VAL A 26 12.87 3.28 -18.11
CA VAL A 26 14.14 3.81 -17.55
C VAL A 26 14.73 4.92 -18.44
N GLY A 27 14.59 4.81 -19.75
CA GLY A 27 14.92 5.88 -20.70
C GLY A 27 14.10 7.13 -20.44
N ILE A 28 12.78 7.00 -20.35
CA ILE A 28 11.83 8.07 -20.03
C ILE A 28 12.18 8.71 -18.68
N ALA A 29 12.41 7.91 -17.65
CA ALA A 29 12.82 8.40 -16.33
C ALA A 29 14.12 9.24 -16.36
N ASN A 30 15.10 8.86 -17.19
CA ASN A 30 16.31 9.64 -17.36
C ASN A 30 16.09 10.96 -18.09
N GLU A 31 15.21 10.99 -19.08
CA GLU A 31 14.86 12.23 -19.78
C GLU A 31 14.05 13.20 -18.87
N ILE A 32 13.13 12.67 -18.06
CA ILE A 32 12.43 13.45 -17.02
C ILE A 32 13.46 13.98 -16.00
N HIS A 33 14.38 13.13 -15.54
CA HIS A 33 15.43 13.50 -14.58
C HIS A 33 16.29 14.66 -15.09
N LYS A 34 16.65 14.65 -16.35
CA LYS A 34 17.43 15.71 -16.98
C LYS A 34 16.67 17.06 -16.97
N ARG A 35 15.35 17.04 -17.28
CA ARG A 35 14.50 18.24 -17.25
C ARG A 35 14.34 18.77 -15.83
N LEU A 36 14.01 17.90 -14.88
CA LEU A 36 13.87 18.29 -13.46
C LEU A 36 15.16 18.87 -12.90
N TYR A 37 16.31 18.24 -13.19
CA TYR A 37 17.63 18.70 -12.70
C TYR A 37 17.99 20.08 -13.23
N SER A 38 17.59 20.44 -14.44
CA SER A 38 17.83 21.74 -15.07
C SER A 38 16.69 22.74 -14.87
N SER A 39 15.62 22.38 -14.18
CA SER A 39 14.45 23.23 -13.97
C SER A 39 14.66 24.28 -12.87
N THR A 40 13.79 25.29 -12.86
CA THR A 40 13.77 26.34 -11.83
C THR A 40 13.30 25.82 -10.46
N ILE A 41 12.73 24.61 -10.41
CA ILE A 41 12.28 23.97 -9.16
C ILE A 41 13.27 22.92 -8.64
N ALA A 42 14.44 22.75 -9.27
CA ALA A 42 15.41 21.72 -8.87
C ALA A 42 15.84 21.87 -7.39
N ASP A 43 16.09 23.11 -6.95
CA ASP A 43 16.51 23.39 -5.58
C ASP A 43 15.41 23.08 -4.54
N ALA A 44 14.15 23.02 -4.95
CA ALA A 44 13.03 22.65 -4.06
C ALA A 44 13.06 21.16 -3.67
N PHE A 45 13.81 20.33 -4.35
CA PHE A 45 13.96 18.92 -4.00
C PHE A 45 15.05 18.65 -2.96
N GLU A 46 15.84 19.65 -2.57
CA GLU A 46 16.94 19.61 -1.60
C GLU A 46 18.10 18.68 -2.01
N GLU A 47 17.79 17.43 -2.47
CA GLU A 47 18.75 16.42 -2.84
C GLU A 47 18.53 15.85 -4.26
N GLU A 48 19.62 15.54 -4.99
CA GLU A 48 19.54 14.91 -6.31
C GLU A 48 18.81 13.56 -6.25
N GLU A 49 18.86 12.84 -5.13
CA GLU A 49 18.14 11.57 -4.95
C GLU A 49 16.61 11.78 -5.01
N ASN A 50 16.11 12.88 -4.45
CA ASN A 50 14.69 13.24 -4.49
C ASN A 50 14.24 13.56 -5.91
N ILE A 51 15.05 14.29 -6.70
CA ILE A 51 14.77 14.54 -8.12
C ILE A 51 14.71 13.21 -8.90
N ARG A 52 15.68 12.33 -8.64
CA ARG A 52 15.74 11.01 -9.29
C ARG A 52 14.54 10.13 -8.94
N TYR A 53 14.16 10.11 -7.66
CA TYR A 53 12.99 9.36 -7.21
C TYR A 53 11.69 9.90 -7.82
N THR A 54 11.51 11.23 -7.86
CA THR A 54 10.37 11.87 -8.53
C THR A 54 10.32 11.53 -10.02
N SER A 55 11.48 11.50 -10.68
CA SER A 55 11.57 11.12 -12.10
C SER A 55 11.13 9.68 -12.35
N LEU A 56 11.51 8.77 -11.44
CA LEU A 56 11.06 7.36 -11.47
C LEU A 56 9.54 7.27 -11.27
N CYS A 57 8.99 7.99 -10.31
CA CYS A 57 7.55 7.98 -10.03
C CYS A 57 6.72 8.56 -11.19
N LEU A 58 7.19 9.62 -11.84
CA LEU A 58 6.53 10.19 -13.03
C LEU A 58 6.57 9.23 -14.22
N ALA A 59 7.68 8.53 -14.42
CA ALA A 59 7.77 7.51 -15.46
C ALA A 59 6.88 6.29 -15.16
N ALA A 60 6.75 5.91 -13.88
CA ALA A 60 5.85 4.82 -13.47
C ALA A 60 4.36 5.24 -13.52
N TRP A 61 4.05 6.50 -13.27
CA TRP A 61 2.72 7.06 -13.55
C TRP A 61 2.41 7.02 -15.05
N PHE A 62 3.35 7.39 -15.90
CA PHE A 62 3.18 7.31 -17.35
C PHE A 62 2.98 5.85 -17.81
N GLU A 63 3.72 4.90 -17.24
CA GLU A 63 3.52 3.47 -17.46
C GLU A 63 2.11 3.00 -17.03
N ASP A 64 1.60 3.45 -15.88
CA ASP A 64 0.23 3.15 -15.41
C ASP A 64 -0.81 3.63 -16.43
N VAL A 65 -0.68 4.87 -16.94
CA VAL A 65 -1.58 5.43 -17.95
C VAL A 65 -1.51 4.62 -19.24
N ILE A 66 -0.33 4.36 -19.79
CA ILE A 66 -0.16 3.58 -21.03
C ILE A 66 -0.65 2.15 -20.89
N SER A 67 -0.31 1.49 -19.78
CA SER A 67 -0.66 0.09 -19.52
C SER A 67 -2.06 -0.10 -18.95
N GLN A 68 -2.82 0.99 -18.75
CA GLN A 68 -4.19 0.97 -18.22
C GLN A 68 -4.32 0.14 -16.93
N THR A 69 -3.33 0.25 -16.02
CA THR A 69 -3.39 -0.47 -14.74
C THR A 69 -4.41 0.12 -13.77
N GLY A 70 -4.88 1.35 -14.04
CA GLY A 70 -6.05 1.94 -13.41
C GLY A 70 -5.81 2.58 -12.04
N ILE A 71 -4.56 2.69 -11.58
CA ILE A 71 -4.23 3.28 -10.28
C ILE A 71 -4.57 4.76 -10.27
N TRP A 72 -4.10 5.50 -11.26
CA TRP A 72 -4.37 6.93 -11.41
C TRP A 72 -5.85 7.22 -11.67
N GLN A 73 -6.49 6.42 -12.51
CA GLN A 73 -7.93 6.51 -12.77
C GLN A 73 -8.76 6.34 -11.49
N ALA A 74 -8.41 5.36 -10.65
CA ALA A 74 -9.08 5.14 -9.37
C ALA A 74 -8.92 6.35 -8.43
N PHE A 75 -7.74 6.97 -8.39
CA PHE A 75 -7.49 8.17 -7.60
C PHE A 75 -8.34 9.34 -8.05
N THR A 76 -8.30 9.68 -9.33
CA THR A 76 -9.03 10.84 -9.86
C THR A 76 -10.54 10.66 -9.80
N ALA A 77 -11.03 9.42 -10.03
CA ALA A 77 -12.44 9.08 -9.88
C ALA A 77 -12.93 9.24 -8.43
N GLU A 78 -12.15 8.79 -7.45
CA GLU A 78 -12.51 8.91 -6.04
C GLU A 78 -12.40 10.36 -5.55
N CYS A 79 -11.41 11.13 -6.04
CA CYS A 79 -11.34 12.58 -5.80
C CYS A 79 -12.59 13.28 -6.32
N ARG A 80 -13.00 13.01 -7.56
CA ARG A 80 -14.22 13.59 -8.14
C ARG A 80 -15.46 13.26 -7.34
N LYS A 81 -15.56 12.01 -6.89
CA LYS A 81 -16.69 11.54 -6.09
C LYS A 81 -16.75 12.24 -4.72
N ARG A 82 -15.60 12.43 -4.04
CA ARG A 82 -15.56 13.02 -2.68
C ARG A 82 -15.60 14.53 -2.68
N TYR A 83 -14.91 15.15 -3.63
CA TYR A 83 -14.62 16.59 -3.60
C TYR A 83 -15.20 17.37 -4.78
N GLY A 84 -15.80 16.69 -5.75
CA GLY A 84 -16.35 17.31 -6.95
C GLY A 84 -15.28 17.77 -7.98
N ALA A 85 -14.01 17.44 -7.75
CA ALA A 85 -12.89 17.78 -8.62
C ALA A 85 -11.98 16.55 -8.82
N TYR A 86 -11.40 16.39 -10.01
CA TYR A 86 -10.51 15.27 -10.31
C TYR A 86 -9.20 15.33 -9.53
N LEU A 87 -8.66 16.54 -9.32
CA LEU A 87 -7.41 16.76 -8.61
C LEU A 87 -7.59 17.79 -7.50
N PRO A 88 -6.98 17.61 -6.33
CA PRO A 88 -6.88 18.66 -5.33
C PRO A 88 -6.05 19.83 -5.86
N PHE A 89 -6.47 21.05 -5.58
CA PHE A 89 -5.78 22.32 -5.90
C PHE A 89 -5.63 22.69 -7.38
N TYR A 90 -5.86 21.79 -8.31
CA TYR A 90 -5.73 22.04 -9.76
C TYR A 90 -7.10 22.01 -10.43
N PRO A 91 -7.71 23.19 -10.69
CA PRO A 91 -8.98 23.25 -11.43
C PRO A 91 -8.75 22.88 -12.89
N ILE A 92 -9.49 21.91 -13.36
CA ILE A 92 -9.47 21.48 -14.74
C ILE A 92 -10.34 22.42 -15.55
N LYS A 93 -9.77 23.08 -16.56
CA LYS A 93 -10.43 24.11 -17.36
C LYS A 93 -10.92 23.64 -18.74
N GLY A 94 -10.69 22.38 -19.06
CA GLY A 94 -11.02 21.79 -20.35
C GLY A 94 -11.53 20.36 -20.20
N ASP A 95 -11.43 19.61 -21.27
CA ASP A 95 -11.68 18.18 -21.25
C ASP A 95 -10.58 17.48 -20.45
N TYR A 96 -10.95 16.52 -19.64
CA TYR A 96 -10.05 15.73 -18.84
C TYR A 96 -10.42 14.26 -18.97
N PHE A 97 -9.45 13.48 -19.41
CA PHE A 97 -9.59 12.05 -19.61
C PHE A 97 -8.67 11.32 -18.64
N PRO A 98 -9.22 10.70 -17.58
CA PRO A 98 -8.41 10.03 -16.54
C PRO A 98 -7.53 8.89 -17.04
N ASP A 99 -7.80 8.37 -18.23
CA ASP A 99 -7.08 7.30 -18.91
C ASP A 99 -6.04 7.80 -19.92
N GLU A 100 -5.87 9.13 -20.00
CA GLU A 100 -4.88 9.77 -20.86
C GLU A 100 -3.89 10.61 -20.01
N ILE A 101 -2.81 11.06 -20.64
CA ILE A 101 -1.90 12.02 -20.00
C ILE A 101 -2.51 13.42 -19.99
N ASN A 102 -2.51 14.07 -18.82
CA ASN A 102 -2.95 15.45 -18.67
C ASN A 102 -1.86 16.31 -18.02
N LEU A 103 -1.76 17.54 -18.42
CA LEU A 103 -0.79 18.50 -17.85
C LEU A 103 -0.99 18.68 -16.34
N GLU A 104 -2.25 18.73 -15.92
CA GLU A 104 -2.64 18.91 -14.52
C GLU A 104 -2.20 17.75 -13.64
N ASP A 105 -2.17 16.53 -14.15
CA ASP A 105 -1.68 15.35 -13.43
C ASP A 105 -0.19 15.49 -13.11
N ILE A 106 0.61 15.91 -14.08
CA ILE A 106 2.04 16.14 -13.90
C ILE A 106 2.28 17.29 -12.92
N ARG A 107 1.52 18.38 -13.03
CA ARG A 107 1.60 19.51 -12.07
C ARG A 107 1.30 19.04 -10.65
N PHE A 108 0.24 18.26 -10.47
CA PHE A 108 -0.14 17.72 -9.18
C PHE A 108 0.93 16.80 -8.60
N LEU A 109 1.44 15.86 -9.40
CA LEU A 109 2.49 14.93 -8.97
C LEU A 109 3.78 15.66 -8.59
N LEU A 110 4.23 16.64 -9.38
CA LEU A 110 5.39 17.46 -9.05
C LEU A 110 5.20 18.21 -7.74
N TRP A 111 4.07 18.90 -7.58
CA TRP A 111 3.74 19.63 -6.36
C TRP A 111 3.69 18.70 -5.15
N HIS A 112 3.01 17.56 -5.29
CA HIS A 112 2.87 16.59 -4.20
C HIS A 112 4.23 16.04 -3.76
N HIS A 113 5.08 15.66 -4.71
CA HIS A 113 6.42 15.16 -4.40
C HIS A 113 7.30 16.20 -3.72
N ILE A 114 7.34 17.43 -4.22
CA ILE A 114 8.10 18.50 -3.58
C ILE A 114 7.55 18.77 -2.18
N GLN A 115 6.24 18.89 -2.02
CA GLN A 115 5.60 19.16 -0.73
C GLN A 115 5.89 18.06 0.29
N TYR A 116 5.93 16.81 -0.16
CA TYR A 116 6.23 15.67 0.71
C TYR A 116 7.72 15.58 1.07
N LEU A 117 8.61 15.82 0.11
CA LEU A 117 10.06 15.71 0.29
C LEU A 117 10.67 16.90 1.03
N CYS A 118 10.08 18.09 0.89
CA CYS A 118 10.46 19.31 1.65
C CYS A 118 9.96 19.23 3.10
N ARG A 119 10.50 18.34 3.89
CA ARG A 119 10.09 18.06 5.28
C ARG A 119 9.98 19.32 6.13
N GLY A 120 8.80 19.95 6.15
CA GLY A 120 8.40 20.90 7.19
C GLY A 120 8.85 22.34 7.02
N ILE A 121 9.39 22.74 5.87
CA ILE A 121 9.93 24.11 5.74
C ILE A 121 8.88 25.13 5.29
N SER A 122 8.05 24.82 4.34
CA SER A 122 6.97 25.73 3.91
C SER A 122 5.97 25.00 3.00
N ALA A 123 4.70 25.40 3.09
CA ALA A 123 3.71 24.98 2.10
C ALA A 123 4.07 25.62 0.75
N ILE A 124 4.28 24.79 -0.27
CA ILE A 124 4.55 25.26 -1.62
C ILE A 124 3.23 25.60 -2.30
N ASN A 125 3.17 26.77 -2.91
CA ASN A 125 2.00 27.17 -3.68
C ASN A 125 1.80 26.22 -4.88
N PRO A 126 0.66 25.53 -5.00
CA PRO A 126 0.35 24.65 -6.14
C PRO A 126 0.45 25.39 -7.49
N GLU A 127 0.16 26.68 -7.50
CA GLU A 127 0.23 27.55 -8.70
C GLU A 127 1.62 28.21 -8.91
N ASN A 128 2.68 27.58 -8.38
CA ASN A 128 4.04 28.05 -8.63
C ASN A 128 4.38 27.99 -10.12
N PRO A 129 4.77 29.11 -10.76
CA PRO A 129 5.07 29.13 -12.20
C PRO A 129 6.19 28.18 -12.60
N GLY A 130 7.14 27.91 -11.71
CA GLY A 130 8.22 26.94 -11.96
C GLY A 130 7.69 25.50 -12.06
N ILE A 131 6.69 25.14 -11.26
CA ILE A 131 6.02 23.83 -11.35
C ILE A 131 5.28 23.73 -12.69
N GLU A 132 4.54 24.78 -13.06
CA GLU A 132 3.80 24.80 -14.32
C GLU A 132 4.73 24.67 -15.54
N GLN A 133 5.81 25.48 -15.58
CA GLN A 133 6.78 25.41 -16.67
C GLN A 133 7.41 24.01 -16.78
N THR A 134 7.86 23.48 -15.65
CA THR A 134 8.49 22.14 -15.62
C THR A 134 7.50 21.04 -16.03
N ALA A 135 6.25 21.14 -15.59
CA ALA A 135 5.21 20.21 -15.99
C ALA A 135 4.93 20.27 -17.51
N GLN A 136 4.92 21.48 -18.12
CA GLN A 136 4.76 21.64 -19.57
C GLN A 136 5.91 20.97 -20.36
N GLU A 137 7.15 21.12 -19.88
CA GLU A 137 8.33 20.49 -20.49
C GLU A 137 8.27 18.95 -20.42
N ILE A 138 7.79 18.42 -19.28
CA ILE A 138 7.61 16.96 -19.10
C ILE A 138 6.42 16.46 -19.93
N TYR A 139 5.30 17.19 -19.91
CA TYR A 139 4.14 16.86 -20.73
C TYR A 139 4.50 16.79 -22.23
N GLY A 140 5.27 17.77 -22.74
CA GLY A 140 5.74 17.74 -24.13
C GLY A 140 6.55 16.49 -24.45
N LEU A 141 7.46 16.06 -23.55
CA LEU A 141 8.20 14.81 -23.69
C LEU A 141 7.26 13.59 -23.76
N LEU A 142 6.34 13.49 -22.81
CA LEU A 142 5.47 12.32 -22.68
C LEU A 142 4.44 12.26 -23.82
N ALA A 143 3.99 13.40 -24.31
CA ALA A 143 3.07 13.49 -25.44
C ALA A 143 3.71 13.00 -26.77
N GLU A 144 5.02 13.26 -26.96
CA GLU A 144 5.76 12.73 -28.11
C GLU A 144 5.89 11.20 -28.08
N GLU A 145 5.96 10.62 -26.89
CA GLU A 145 6.13 9.17 -26.66
C GLU A 145 4.80 8.42 -26.55
N TYR A 146 3.68 9.11 -26.31
CA TYR A 146 2.39 8.54 -25.92
C TYR A 146 1.89 7.44 -26.85
N GLU A 147 1.92 7.69 -28.17
CA GLU A 147 1.40 6.76 -29.19
C GLU A 147 2.32 5.53 -29.42
N THR A 148 3.58 5.60 -28.96
CA THR A 148 4.59 4.57 -29.24
C THR A 148 5.07 3.86 -27.99
N ALA A 149 4.68 4.36 -26.80
CA ALA A 149 5.06 3.76 -25.54
C ALA A 149 4.50 2.33 -25.42
N PRO A 150 5.35 1.35 -25.05
CA PRO A 150 4.90 -0.03 -24.93
C PRO A 150 4.10 -0.25 -23.64
N GLU A 151 3.01 -0.99 -23.72
CA GLU A 151 2.29 -1.47 -22.55
C GLU A 151 3.14 -2.44 -21.74
N ASN A 152 3.04 -2.37 -20.41
CA ASN A 152 3.67 -3.33 -19.52
C ASN A 152 2.70 -4.47 -19.16
N GLU A 153 2.62 -5.47 -20.05
CA GLU A 153 1.79 -6.66 -19.86
C GLU A 153 2.10 -7.39 -18.54
N ARG A 154 3.35 -7.31 -18.04
CA ARG A 154 3.73 -7.94 -16.74
C ARG A 154 3.07 -7.24 -15.55
N MET A 155 2.87 -5.92 -15.62
CA MET A 155 2.13 -5.20 -14.59
C MET A 155 0.65 -5.52 -14.66
N GLN A 156 0.07 -5.57 -15.86
CA GLN A 156 -1.31 -5.99 -16.08
C GLN A 156 -1.52 -7.43 -15.58
N GLU A 157 -0.64 -8.35 -15.94
CA GLU A 157 -0.66 -9.74 -15.47
C GLU A 157 -0.52 -9.85 -13.94
N PHE A 158 0.38 -9.10 -13.34
CA PHE A 158 0.55 -9.09 -11.89
C PHE A 158 -0.71 -8.62 -11.16
N LEU A 159 -1.37 -7.57 -11.64
CA LEU A 159 -2.58 -7.03 -11.02
C LEU A 159 -3.82 -7.89 -11.36
N TYR A 160 -3.95 -8.36 -12.60
CA TYR A 160 -5.19 -8.90 -13.15
C TYR A 160 -5.06 -10.32 -13.71
N HIS A 161 -4.06 -11.06 -13.25
CA HIS A 161 -3.69 -12.38 -13.79
C HIS A 161 -4.85 -13.39 -13.87
N SER A 162 -5.77 -13.38 -12.90
CA SER A 162 -6.90 -14.32 -12.89
C SER A 162 -8.05 -13.81 -12.02
N ALA A 163 -9.21 -14.44 -12.18
CA ALA A 163 -10.29 -14.30 -11.22
C ALA A 163 -9.78 -14.68 -9.83
N MET A 164 -9.91 -13.75 -8.87
CA MET A 164 -9.44 -13.94 -7.50
C MET A 164 -10.37 -14.86 -6.72
N GLY A 165 -9.92 -16.09 -6.46
CA GLY A 165 -10.58 -17.05 -5.59
C GLY A 165 -10.03 -17.06 -4.16
N GLU A 166 -10.57 -17.94 -3.30
CA GLU A 166 -10.05 -18.13 -1.93
C GLU A 166 -8.56 -18.55 -1.95
N GLU A 167 -8.13 -19.28 -2.97
CA GLU A 167 -6.75 -19.76 -3.11
C GLU A 167 -5.74 -18.64 -3.40
N ASP A 168 -6.20 -17.50 -3.90
CA ASP A 168 -5.35 -16.42 -4.38
C ASP A 168 -4.99 -15.39 -3.29
N PHE A 169 -5.27 -15.68 -2.01
CA PHE A 169 -4.95 -14.78 -0.90
C PHE A 169 -3.48 -14.34 -0.86
N PHE A 170 -2.55 -15.26 -1.12
CA PHE A 170 -1.13 -14.92 -1.09
C PHE A 170 -0.75 -13.98 -2.23
N HIS A 171 -1.30 -14.18 -3.42
CA HIS A 171 -1.12 -13.26 -4.53
C HIS A 171 -1.76 -11.89 -4.24
N TYR A 172 -2.98 -11.88 -3.71
CA TYR A 172 -3.61 -10.63 -3.24
C TYR A 172 -2.74 -9.88 -2.23
N ARG A 173 -2.12 -10.61 -1.29
CA ARG A 173 -1.20 -10.03 -0.32
C ARG A 173 0.07 -9.48 -0.99
N GLU A 174 0.61 -10.15 -2.00
CA GLU A 174 1.75 -9.64 -2.77
C GLU A 174 1.40 -8.33 -3.49
N ILE A 175 0.21 -8.24 -4.07
CA ILE A 175 -0.29 -6.99 -4.67
C ILE A 175 -0.41 -5.89 -3.62
N LEU A 176 -0.97 -6.18 -2.44
CA LEU A 176 -1.07 -5.21 -1.34
C LEU A 176 0.29 -4.73 -0.87
N ASP A 177 1.25 -5.64 -0.64
CA ASP A 177 2.60 -5.30 -0.20
C ASP A 177 3.32 -4.42 -1.25
N TRP A 178 3.22 -4.77 -2.52
CA TRP A 178 3.75 -3.96 -3.60
C TRP A 178 3.08 -2.58 -3.65
N PHE A 179 1.75 -2.53 -3.66
CA PHE A 179 1.00 -1.28 -3.73
C PHE A 179 1.35 -0.36 -2.55
N HIS A 180 1.48 -0.92 -1.34
CA HIS A 180 1.76 -0.15 -0.15
C HIS A 180 3.20 0.40 -0.10
N TYR A 181 4.21 -0.40 -0.51
CA TYR A 181 5.63 -0.09 -0.29
C TYR A 181 6.41 0.26 -1.55
N GLN A 182 5.93 -0.05 -2.73
CA GLN A 182 6.69 0.10 -3.97
C GLN A 182 5.96 0.93 -5.03
N CYS A 183 4.61 0.99 -5.01
CA CYS A 183 3.86 1.75 -5.99
C CYS A 183 4.23 3.24 -5.94
N TYR A 184 4.44 3.83 -7.11
CA TYR A 184 4.78 5.25 -7.30
C TYR A 184 3.84 6.21 -6.56
N PHE A 185 2.61 5.75 -6.31
CA PHE A 185 1.54 6.55 -5.71
C PHE A 185 1.66 6.70 -4.19
N ASN A 186 2.37 5.78 -3.52
CA ASN A 186 2.41 5.68 -2.06
C ASN A 186 3.79 6.00 -1.47
N ILE A 187 4.36 7.12 -1.87
CA ILE A 187 5.72 7.53 -1.45
C ILE A 187 5.90 7.71 0.06
N GLU A 188 4.81 8.00 0.79
CA GLU A 188 4.86 8.27 2.23
C GLU A 188 5.00 7.02 3.10
N ASN A 189 4.54 5.87 2.61
CA ASN A 189 4.45 4.65 3.42
C ASN A 189 5.81 4.04 3.73
N VAL A 190 6.77 4.16 2.81
CA VAL A 190 8.13 3.63 2.97
C VAL A 190 8.86 4.31 4.13
N ALA A 191 8.73 5.64 4.25
CA ALA A 191 9.34 6.40 5.33
C ALA A 191 8.80 5.97 6.70
N GLN A 192 7.49 5.79 6.83
CA GLN A 192 6.89 5.35 8.07
C GLN A 192 7.42 3.99 8.53
N CYS A 193 7.54 3.02 7.62
CA CYS A 193 8.03 1.69 7.96
C CYS A 193 9.50 1.72 8.40
N ARG A 194 10.32 2.56 7.77
CA ARG A 194 11.73 2.76 8.12
C ARG A 194 11.86 3.36 9.52
N ASP A 195 11.17 4.45 9.79
CA ASP A 195 11.22 5.14 11.09
C ASP A 195 10.83 4.18 12.24
N GLU A 196 9.82 3.33 12.02
CA GLU A 196 9.43 2.33 13.02
C GLU A 196 10.45 1.21 13.16
N ALA A 197 11.07 0.75 12.07
CA ALA A 197 12.11 -0.26 12.12
C ALA A 197 13.37 0.25 12.86
N GLU A 198 13.79 1.48 12.59
CA GLU A 198 14.91 2.13 13.29
C GLU A 198 14.60 2.24 14.80
N ARG A 199 13.42 2.72 15.16
CA ARG A 199 12.99 2.82 16.57
C ARG A 199 13.03 1.48 17.30
N LEU A 200 12.60 0.39 16.64
CA LEU A 200 12.61 -0.95 17.23
C LEU A 200 14.04 -1.53 17.36
N GLN A 201 14.94 -1.18 16.44
CA GLN A 201 16.34 -1.62 16.49
C GLN A 201 17.15 -0.87 17.54
N ASP A 202 16.82 0.38 17.81
CA ASP A 202 17.50 1.24 18.78
C ASP A 202 17.06 0.98 20.24
N ASP A 203 15.98 0.21 20.46
CA ASP A 203 15.49 -0.14 21.81
C ASP A 203 16.34 -1.27 22.41
N GLU A 204 17.22 -0.92 23.35
CA GLU A 204 18.12 -1.85 24.07
C GLU A 204 17.39 -3.02 24.79
N LYS A 205 16.07 -2.93 24.97
CA LYS A 205 15.25 -3.97 25.62
C LYS A 205 14.78 -5.05 24.65
N ILE A 206 15.00 -4.85 23.36
CA ILE A 206 14.51 -5.72 22.29
C ILE A 206 15.67 -6.51 21.71
N THR A 207 15.59 -7.85 21.71
CA THR A 207 16.60 -8.67 21.05
C THR A 207 16.49 -8.55 19.53
N PRO A 208 17.58 -8.78 18.74
CA PRO A 208 17.52 -8.74 17.27
C PRO A 208 16.43 -9.61 16.66
N GLU A 209 16.23 -10.84 17.18
CA GLU A 209 15.18 -11.74 16.68
C GLU A 209 13.76 -11.20 17.00
N MET A 210 13.61 -10.56 18.16
CA MET A 210 12.36 -9.92 18.56
C MET A 210 12.10 -8.67 17.69
N ALA A 211 13.14 -7.88 17.39
CA ALA A 211 13.06 -6.73 16.50
C ALA A 211 12.60 -7.16 15.09
N GLU A 212 13.19 -8.19 14.51
CA GLU A 212 12.77 -8.73 13.20
C GLU A 212 11.30 -9.16 13.20
N THR A 213 10.86 -9.85 14.26
CA THR A 213 9.46 -10.28 14.41
C THR A 213 8.51 -9.09 14.51
N LEU A 214 8.87 -8.07 15.29
CA LEU A 214 8.07 -6.86 15.44
C LEU A 214 8.03 -6.02 14.14
N ILE A 215 9.16 -5.89 13.46
CA ILE A 215 9.22 -5.21 12.15
C ILE A 215 8.30 -5.91 11.14
N TYR A 216 8.34 -7.24 11.07
CA TYR A 216 7.45 -8.00 10.21
C TYR A 216 5.97 -7.79 10.57
N ALA A 217 5.63 -7.84 11.85
CA ALA A 217 4.27 -7.61 12.34
C ALA A 217 3.79 -6.19 12.02
N THR A 218 4.64 -5.18 12.30
CA THR A 218 4.36 -3.77 12.00
C THR A 218 4.17 -3.55 10.50
N ARG A 219 5.08 -4.06 9.67
CA ARG A 219 4.97 -3.99 8.22
C ARG A 219 3.65 -4.58 7.72
N THR A 220 3.29 -5.76 8.19
CA THR A 220 2.04 -6.42 7.82
C THR A 220 0.82 -5.61 8.26
N SER A 221 0.83 -5.11 9.49
CA SER A 221 -0.26 -4.27 10.01
C SER A 221 -0.43 -3.00 9.17
N LEU A 222 0.67 -2.32 8.82
CA LEU A 222 0.65 -1.12 7.98
C LEU A 222 0.10 -1.41 6.58
N THR A 223 0.49 -2.53 5.95
CA THR A 223 -0.04 -2.93 4.64
C THR A 223 -1.57 -2.99 4.63
N PHE A 224 -2.19 -3.50 5.70
CA PHE A 224 -3.65 -3.64 5.76
C PHE A 224 -4.39 -2.44 6.37
N LYS A 225 -3.75 -1.66 7.23
CA LYS A 225 -4.40 -0.62 8.04
C LYS A 225 -3.83 0.78 7.85
N GLY A 226 -2.65 0.90 7.23
CA GLY A 226 -2.00 2.19 7.00
C GLY A 226 -2.85 3.11 6.12
N ARG A 227 -3.01 4.37 6.56
CA ARG A 227 -3.84 5.39 5.90
C ARG A 227 -3.07 6.66 5.54
N ARG A 228 -1.75 6.58 5.48
CA ARG A 228 -0.91 7.73 5.14
C ARG A 228 -0.74 7.86 3.63
N ASN A 229 -1.81 8.28 2.98
CA ASN A 229 -1.82 8.59 1.55
C ASN A 229 -2.83 9.70 1.26
N LEU A 230 -2.85 10.15 0.01
CA LEU A 230 -3.63 11.31 -0.45
C LEU A 230 -5.12 11.28 -0.08
N LEU A 231 -5.76 10.13 0.00
CA LEU A 231 -7.20 10.01 0.33
C LEU A 231 -7.44 9.34 1.69
N SER A 232 -6.39 9.09 2.46
CA SER A 232 -6.46 8.37 3.74
C SER A 232 -7.18 7.02 3.64
N LEU A 233 -6.98 6.30 2.53
CA LEU A 233 -7.48 4.95 2.31
C LEU A 233 -6.44 3.92 2.72
N THR A 234 -6.90 2.76 3.19
CA THR A 234 -6.03 1.59 3.34
C THR A 234 -5.72 0.98 1.97
N SER A 235 -4.65 0.19 1.88
CA SER A 235 -4.32 -0.49 0.63
C SER A 235 -5.43 -1.46 0.16
N PRO A 236 -6.14 -2.21 1.03
CA PRO A 236 -7.34 -2.95 0.63
C PRO A 236 -8.45 -2.08 0.04
N GLU A 237 -8.71 -0.90 0.63
CA GLU A 237 -9.70 0.05 0.10
C GLU A 237 -9.30 0.59 -1.27
N TRP A 238 -8.00 0.85 -1.48
CA TRP A 238 -7.45 1.25 -2.78
C TRP A 238 -7.60 0.16 -3.83
N LEU A 239 -7.21 -1.08 -3.52
CA LEU A 239 -7.36 -2.19 -4.47
C LEU A 239 -8.84 -2.44 -4.81
N ALA A 240 -9.75 -2.24 -3.86
CA ALA A 240 -11.19 -2.29 -4.13
C ALA A 240 -11.62 -1.24 -5.17
N LEU A 241 -11.08 -0.02 -5.11
CA LEU A 241 -11.36 1.03 -6.09
C LEU A 241 -10.78 0.69 -7.47
N ILE A 242 -9.53 0.24 -7.52
CA ILE A 242 -8.85 -0.18 -8.75
C ILE A 242 -9.60 -1.36 -9.38
N GLY A 243 -9.99 -2.34 -8.57
CA GLY A 243 -10.71 -3.53 -9.02
C GLY A 243 -12.17 -3.29 -9.45
N ASN A 244 -12.75 -2.12 -9.19
CA ASN A 244 -14.14 -1.82 -9.59
C ASN A 244 -14.34 -1.87 -11.13
N ALA A 245 -13.30 -1.59 -11.89
CA ALA A 245 -13.32 -1.70 -13.35
C ALA A 245 -13.19 -3.16 -13.85
N HIS A 246 -12.87 -4.09 -12.95
CA HIS A 246 -12.58 -5.49 -13.25
C HIS A 246 -13.52 -6.40 -12.44
N PRO A 247 -14.68 -6.82 -12.98
CA PRO A 247 -15.70 -7.61 -12.26
C PRO A 247 -15.19 -8.91 -11.66
N GLU A 248 -14.16 -9.52 -12.24
CA GLU A 248 -13.48 -10.73 -11.74
C GLU A 248 -12.73 -10.50 -10.41
N HIS A 249 -12.38 -9.25 -10.10
CA HIS A 249 -11.68 -8.86 -8.86
C HIS A 249 -12.62 -8.36 -7.76
N GLN A 250 -13.90 -8.68 -7.79
CA GLN A 250 -14.89 -8.25 -6.78
C GLN A 250 -14.53 -8.67 -5.35
N LEU A 251 -13.69 -9.70 -5.17
CA LEU A 251 -13.21 -10.10 -3.84
C LEU A 251 -12.38 -9.02 -3.16
N TRP A 252 -11.70 -8.16 -3.91
CA TRP A 252 -10.93 -7.04 -3.34
C TRP A 252 -11.80 -6.08 -2.53
N GLY A 253 -13.05 -5.86 -2.97
CA GLY A 253 -14.01 -5.03 -2.23
C GLY A 253 -14.65 -5.71 -1.01
N LYS A 254 -14.45 -7.02 -0.84
CA LYS A 254 -15.05 -7.81 0.25
C LYS A 254 -14.08 -8.12 1.39
N VAL A 255 -12.87 -7.61 1.32
CA VAL A 255 -11.85 -7.82 2.34
C VAL A 255 -12.24 -7.12 3.63
N LYS A 256 -12.13 -7.84 4.75
CA LYS A 256 -12.34 -7.28 6.09
C LYS A 256 -11.09 -7.51 6.92
N VAL A 257 -10.63 -6.47 7.57
CA VAL A 257 -9.50 -6.53 8.49
C VAL A 257 -10.05 -6.59 9.91
N ARG A 258 -9.61 -7.58 10.69
CA ARG A 258 -9.91 -7.67 12.11
C ARG A 258 -8.64 -7.42 12.89
N GLU A 259 -8.71 -6.52 13.83
CA GLU A 259 -7.59 -6.16 14.68
C GLU A 259 -7.11 -7.34 15.53
N ASN A 260 -5.91 -7.20 16.08
CA ASN A 260 -5.33 -8.18 16.99
C ASN A 260 -6.33 -8.57 18.09
N SER A 261 -6.59 -9.86 18.22
CA SER A 261 -7.51 -10.39 19.23
C SER A 261 -7.01 -11.73 19.77
N CYS A 262 -7.63 -12.18 20.88
CA CYS A 262 -7.39 -13.48 21.47
C CYS A 262 -8.52 -14.44 21.09
N TYR A 263 -8.18 -15.52 20.43
CA TYR A 263 -9.11 -16.50 19.91
C TYR A 263 -8.96 -17.83 20.63
N LEU A 264 -10.03 -18.37 21.21
CA LEU A 264 -10.06 -19.71 21.78
C LEU A 264 -10.34 -20.75 20.70
N LEU A 265 -9.53 -21.80 20.61
CA LEU A 265 -9.77 -22.93 19.71
C LEU A 265 -10.93 -23.77 20.21
N GLU A 266 -12.03 -23.81 19.43
CA GLU A 266 -13.24 -24.59 19.75
C GLU A 266 -13.34 -25.91 18.98
N LYS A 267 -12.79 -25.94 17.75
CA LYS A 267 -12.82 -27.11 16.87
C LYS A 267 -11.71 -27.03 15.83
N GLU A 268 -11.31 -28.18 15.31
CA GLU A 268 -10.33 -28.30 14.23
C GLU A 268 -10.80 -29.37 13.23
N ASP A 269 -10.64 -29.12 11.93
CA ASP A 269 -10.74 -30.12 10.87
C ASP A 269 -9.47 -30.10 9.98
N ASP A 270 -9.47 -30.80 8.86
CA ASP A 270 -8.30 -30.91 7.98
C ASP A 270 -7.88 -29.56 7.38
N ARG A 271 -8.81 -28.62 7.17
CA ARG A 271 -8.58 -27.36 6.46
C ARG A 271 -8.59 -26.15 7.37
N TYR A 272 -9.34 -26.18 8.47
CA TYR A 272 -9.66 -25.00 9.26
C TYR A 272 -9.47 -25.21 10.76
N LEU A 273 -9.14 -24.10 11.43
CA LEU A 273 -9.36 -23.93 12.87
C LEU A 273 -10.63 -23.11 13.08
N TYR A 274 -11.52 -23.59 13.91
CA TYR A 274 -12.73 -22.87 14.33
C TYR A 274 -12.46 -22.26 15.68
N VAL A 275 -12.54 -20.95 15.77
CA VAL A 275 -12.13 -20.22 16.95
C VAL A 275 -13.21 -19.20 17.35
N LYS A 276 -13.27 -18.93 18.65
CA LYS A 276 -14.13 -17.91 19.23
C LYS A 276 -13.29 -16.72 19.68
N ASP A 277 -13.68 -15.50 19.31
CA ASP A 277 -13.04 -14.29 19.82
C ASP A 277 -13.42 -14.06 21.28
N LEU A 278 -12.40 -13.98 22.16
CA LEU A 278 -12.60 -13.76 23.59
C LEU A 278 -12.70 -12.27 23.95
N CYS A 279 -12.25 -11.37 23.06
CA CYS A 279 -12.20 -9.93 23.30
C CYS A 279 -13.35 -9.18 22.63
N SER A 280 -14.34 -9.88 22.07
CA SER A 280 -15.47 -9.27 21.38
C SER A 280 -16.78 -9.81 21.89
N GLU A 281 -17.81 -8.95 21.95
CA GLU A 281 -19.20 -9.38 22.21
C GLU A 281 -19.78 -10.20 21.05
N ASP A 282 -19.22 -10.05 19.86
CA ASP A 282 -19.56 -10.87 18.70
C ASP A 282 -19.10 -12.31 18.94
N LYS A 283 -20.02 -13.13 19.41
CA LYS A 283 -19.80 -14.53 19.76
C LYS A 283 -19.76 -15.46 18.54
N GLY A 284 -19.57 -14.89 17.34
CA GLY A 284 -19.45 -15.65 16.12
C GLY A 284 -18.25 -16.62 16.12
N GLU A 285 -18.44 -17.76 15.49
CA GLU A 285 -17.34 -18.69 15.19
C GLU A 285 -16.54 -18.16 13.99
N PHE A 286 -15.22 -18.05 14.14
CA PHE A 286 -14.32 -17.67 13.06
C PHE A 286 -13.63 -18.89 12.49
N LYS A 287 -13.72 -19.05 11.19
CA LYS A 287 -13.12 -20.16 10.44
C LYS A 287 -11.77 -19.69 9.85
N ILE A 288 -10.66 -20.03 10.52
CA ILE A 288 -9.30 -19.66 10.10
C ILE A 288 -8.73 -20.77 9.22
N THR A 289 -8.29 -20.42 8.01
CA THR A 289 -7.66 -21.40 7.13
C THR A 289 -6.27 -21.81 7.62
N LYS A 290 -6.01 -23.10 7.67
CA LYS A 290 -4.69 -23.66 8.04
C LYS A 290 -3.59 -23.29 7.04
N LYS A 291 -3.92 -22.91 5.81
CA LYS A 291 -2.97 -22.44 4.80
C LYS A 291 -2.22 -21.19 5.24
N SER A 292 -2.84 -20.34 6.09
CA SER A 292 -2.23 -19.12 6.59
C SER A 292 -1.37 -19.34 7.86
N LEU A 293 -1.38 -20.55 8.42
CA LEU A 293 -0.78 -20.83 9.71
C LEU A 293 0.53 -21.60 9.57
N ASN A 294 1.57 -21.18 10.27
CA ASN A 294 2.72 -22.03 10.49
C ASN A 294 2.39 -23.05 11.59
N LEU A 295 1.80 -24.17 11.20
CA LEU A 295 1.35 -25.21 12.14
C LEU A 295 2.49 -25.83 12.96
N SER A 296 3.73 -25.76 12.50
CA SER A 296 4.89 -26.24 13.28
C SER A 296 5.24 -25.30 14.44
N ALA A 297 4.88 -24.01 14.34
CA ALA A 297 5.05 -23.06 15.42
C ALA A 297 3.96 -23.16 16.50
N ILE A 298 2.82 -23.78 16.18
CA ILE A 298 1.73 -24.00 17.13
C ILE A 298 1.98 -25.33 17.84
N ARG A 299 2.55 -25.27 19.06
CA ARG A 299 3.03 -26.46 19.79
C ARG A 299 1.91 -27.34 20.38
N SER A 300 0.78 -26.73 20.76
CA SER A 300 -0.33 -27.44 21.39
C SER A 300 -1.64 -26.93 20.84
N ARG A 301 -2.39 -27.77 20.15
CA ARG A 301 -3.71 -27.45 19.61
C ARG A 301 -4.78 -28.22 20.37
N GLU A 302 -4.89 -27.94 21.66
CA GLU A 302 -5.89 -28.55 22.51
C GLU A 302 -7.21 -27.78 22.42
N VAL A 303 -8.23 -28.39 21.85
CA VAL A 303 -9.59 -27.83 21.77
C VAL A 303 -10.08 -27.43 23.17
N GLY A 304 -10.63 -26.22 23.29
CA GLY A 304 -11.11 -25.66 24.55
C GLY A 304 -10.03 -25.16 25.51
N LYS A 305 -8.73 -25.30 25.17
CA LYS A 305 -7.61 -24.90 26.03
C LYS A 305 -6.55 -24.04 25.35
N SER A 306 -6.41 -24.14 24.03
CA SER A 306 -5.43 -23.34 23.30
C SER A 306 -6.05 -22.04 22.82
N THR A 307 -5.31 -20.93 23.01
CA THR A 307 -5.64 -19.60 22.50
C THR A 307 -4.61 -19.15 21.47
N LEU A 308 -5.09 -18.44 20.47
CA LEU A 308 -4.29 -17.79 19.43
C LEU A 308 -4.47 -16.28 19.54
N ILE A 309 -3.36 -15.54 19.64
CA ILE A 309 -3.37 -14.08 19.58
C ILE A 309 -2.82 -13.70 18.22
N CYS A 310 -3.66 -13.13 17.37
CA CYS A 310 -3.29 -12.74 16.00
C CYS A 310 -4.26 -11.73 15.38
N GLU A 311 -3.85 -11.16 14.26
CA GLU A 311 -4.72 -10.41 13.36
C GLU A 311 -5.31 -11.34 12.30
N LEU A 312 -6.55 -11.07 11.90
CA LEU A 312 -7.27 -11.85 10.90
C LEU A 312 -7.74 -10.97 9.75
N ILE A 313 -7.61 -11.49 8.55
CA ILE A 313 -8.11 -10.90 7.31
C ILE A 313 -9.15 -11.84 6.72
N TYR A 314 -10.34 -11.34 6.43
CA TYR A 314 -11.35 -12.10 5.71
C TYR A 314 -11.14 -11.89 4.21
N PHE A 315 -10.86 -12.99 3.51
CA PHE A 315 -10.72 -13.02 2.06
C PHE A 315 -11.32 -14.34 1.52
N GLY A 316 -12.04 -14.26 0.42
CA GLY A 316 -12.81 -15.40 -0.07
C GLY A 316 -13.90 -15.79 0.95
N ASN A 317 -13.89 -17.02 1.42
CA ASN A 317 -14.84 -17.55 2.38
C ASN A 317 -14.21 -17.98 3.72
N ALA A 318 -13.01 -17.47 4.01
CA ALA A 318 -12.25 -17.84 5.21
C ALA A 318 -11.53 -16.64 5.81
N TRP A 319 -11.17 -16.78 7.08
CA TRP A 319 -10.24 -15.89 7.75
C TRP A 319 -8.81 -16.38 7.56
N TRP A 320 -7.91 -15.46 7.28
CA TRP A 320 -6.49 -15.70 7.09
C TRP A 320 -5.72 -15.03 8.22
N GLN A 321 -4.83 -15.78 8.85
CA GLN A 321 -3.93 -15.20 9.85
C GLN A 321 -2.93 -14.29 9.16
N CYS A 322 -2.69 -13.14 9.76
CA CYS A 322 -1.79 -12.13 9.26
C CYS A 322 -0.92 -11.57 10.40
N GLY A 323 0.31 -11.15 10.08
CA GLY A 323 1.23 -10.63 11.09
C GLY A 323 1.70 -11.68 12.09
N MET A 324 1.86 -11.25 13.34
CA MET A 324 2.35 -12.09 14.42
C MET A 324 1.28 -13.10 14.87
N LEU A 325 1.72 -14.30 15.20
CA LEU A 325 0.89 -15.33 15.81
C LEU A 325 1.54 -15.78 17.12
N LEU A 326 0.82 -15.63 18.22
CA LEU A 326 1.22 -16.14 19.52
C LEU A 326 0.22 -17.20 19.99
N GLU A 327 0.73 -18.36 20.38
CA GLU A 327 -0.05 -19.42 21.00
C GLU A 327 0.15 -19.41 22.50
N ASN A 328 -0.95 -19.56 23.24
CA ASN A 328 -0.92 -19.71 24.69
C ASN A 328 -1.95 -20.74 25.15
N LYS A 329 -1.77 -21.27 26.36
CA LYS A 329 -2.83 -22.02 27.05
C LYS A 329 -3.80 -21.05 27.71
N TYR A 330 -5.10 -21.30 27.56
CA TYR A 330 -6.12 -20.56 28.28
C TYR A 330 -6.05 -20.88 29.78
N ASN A 331 -5.64 -19.91 30.57
CA ASN A 331 -5.52 -19.98 32.00
C ASN A 331 -5.87 -18.62 32.65
N GLN A 332 -5.78 -18.48 33.95
CA GLN A 332 -6.14 -17.26 34.64
C GLN A 332 -5.36 -16.02 34.14
N LYS A 333 -4.05 -16.15 33.86
CA LYS A 333 -3.25 -15.04 33.28
C LYS A 333 -3.74 -14.63 31.89
N MET A 334 -4.17 -15.60 31.09
CA MET A 334 -4.72 -15.32 29.77
C MET A 334 -6.09 -14.66 29.88
N ALA A 335 -6.92 -15.03 30.87
CA ALA A 335 -8.19 -14.35 31.11
C ALA A 335 -7.97 -12.88 31.52
N GLU A 336 -7.01 -12.59 32.40
CA GLU A 336 -6.63 -11.23 32.77
C GLU A 336 -6.13 -10.41 31.56
N TYR A 337 -5.30 -11.03 30.71
CA TYR A 337 -4.85 -10.40 29.45
C TYR A 337 -6.01 -10.08 28.48
N VAL A 338 -6.97 -11.00 28.35
CA VAL A 338 -8.18 -10.79 27.52
C VAL A 338 -8.99 -9.62 28.05
N ASP A 339 -9.19 -9.52 29.37
CA ASP A 339 -9.91 -8.40 29.98
C ASP A 339 -9.20 -7.05 29.72
N ASP A 340 -7.88 -7.02 29.83
CA ASP A 340 -7.11 -5.80 29.55
C ASP A 340 -7.15 -5.41 28.06
N LEU A 341 -7.01 -6.38 27.16
CA LEU A 341 -7.10 -6.14 25.73
C LEU A 341 -8.51 -5.65 25.31
N THR A 342 -9.56 -6.20 25.92
CA THR A 342 -10.95 -5.77 25.70
C THR A 342 -11.13 -4.31 26.11
N LYS A 343 -10.69 -3.92 27.30
CA LYS A 343 -10.74 -2.53 27.77
C LYS A 343 -9.97 -1.56 26.88
N GLN A 344 -8.82 -1.99 26.33
CA GLN A 344 -8.06 -1.18 25.39
C GLN A 344 -8.82 -0.95 24.08
N LYS A 345 -9.48 -1.98 23.53
CA LYS A 345 -10.29 -1.87 22.32
C LYS A 345 -11.48 -0.94 22.52
N GLU A 346 -12.19 -1.04 23.65
CA GLU A 346 -13.31 -0.16 23.98
C GLU A 346 -12.88 1.32 23.98
N LYS A 347 -11.75 1.64 24.64
CA LYS A 347 -11.19 3.00 24.66
C LYS A 347 -10.79 3.52 23.28
N THR A 348 -10.32 2.65 22.41
CA THR A 348 -9.95 3.02 21.04
C THR A 348 -11.19 3.30 20.19
N ASN A 349 -12.22 2.47 20.33
CA ASN A 349 -13.50 2.65 19.62
C ASN A 349 -14.23 3.92 20.09
N GLU A 350 -14.23 4.22 21.39
CA GLU A 350 -14.79 5.48 21.91
C GLU A 350 -14.10 6.70 21.29
N LYS A 351 -12.76 6.70 21.18
CA LYS A 351 -12.02 7.81 20.56
C LYS A 351 -12.32 7.94 19.06
N ALA A 352 -12.49 6.83 18.34
CA ALA A 352 -12.83 6.84 16.92
C ALA A 352 -14.26 7.33 16.63
N ALA A 353 -15.18 7.19 17.60
CA ALA A 353 -16.56 7.66 17.48
C ALA A 353 -16.71 9.20 17.67
N PHE A 354 -15.66 9.88 18.18
CA PHE A 354 -15.63 11.35 18.41
C PHE A 354 -14.89 12.11 17.30
N HIS A 355 -14.42 11.45 16.27
CA HIS A 355 -13.78 12.04 15.09
C HIS A 355 -14.54 11.66 13.80
#